data_32c79a0c9fe99208e2255c496abfd1b2
#
_entry.id   32c79a0c9fe99208e2255c496abfd1b2
#
_cell.length_a   1.000
_cell.length_b   1.000
_cell.length_c   1.000
_cell.angle_alpha   90.00
_cell.angle_beta   90.00
_cell.angle_gamma   90.00
#
_symmetry.space_group_name_H-M   'P 1'
#
loop_
_entity.id
_entity.type
_entity.pdbx_description
1 polymer ?
#
loop_
_entity_poly.entity_id
_entity_poly.type
_entity_poly.pdbx_seq_one_letter_code
_entity_poly.pdbx_strand_id
1 'polypeptide(L)'
;MDKGAEAYRRFLAGEDNALEQVIDLYKDSLIFFLMQYVKGMDIAEELTEDTFVTLAVKRPLFRENAKFRTWLFTIARNKALNYLHSAAFRRNVPIDEAEEVFLPGSPEQRLLEQERYRSLYGAMSRLSTNQREMIWLVYFEDMSISQEANIIHKTQRQGNSILFRARQSLKAILEKEGFEYENKS
;
A
#
# COMPACT_ATOMS: atom_id res chain seq x y z
N MET A 1 -14.70 10.88 -13.64
CA MET A 1 -13.81 12.00 -13.33
C MET A 1 -13.01 11.64 -12.09
N ASP A 2 -11.70 11.80 -12.08
CA ASP A 2 -10.86 11.46 -10.91
C ASP A 2 -10.97 12.56 -9.85
N LYS A 3 -11.76 12.30 -8.80
CA LYS A 3 -12.05 13.28 -7.72
C LYS A 3 -10.77 13.78 -7.05
N GLY A 4 -9.77 12.93 -6.87
CA GLY A 4 -8.50 13.31 -6.28
C GLY A 4 -7.71 14.26 -7.17
N ALA A 5 -7.66 13.97 -8.48
CA ALA A 5 -7.02 14.84 -9.45
C ALA A 5 -7.68 16.23 -9.52
N GLU A 6 -9.01 16.26 -9.45
CA GLU A 6 -9.77 17.51 -9.45
C GLU A 6 -9.50 18.33 -8.19
N ALA A 7 -9.60 17.72 -7.01
CA ALA A 7 -9.33 18.39 -5.75
C ALA A 7 -7.88 18.91 -5.69
N TYR A 8 -6.92 18.13 -6.14
CA TYR A 8 -5.52 18.56 -6.14
C TYR A 8 -5.25 19.70 -7.13
N ARG A 9 -5.91 19.72 -8.30
CA ARG A 9 -5.82 20.87 -9.24
C ARG A 9 -6.37 22.17 -8.63
N ARG A 10 -7.49 22.08 -7.92
CA ARG A 10 -8.08 23.25 -7.21
C ARG A 10 -7.14 23.75 -6.12
N PHE A 11 -6.50 22.83 -5.37
CA PHE A 11 -5.47 23.19 -4.41
C PHE A 11 -4.29 23.93 -5.07
N LEU A 12 -3.78 23.41 -6.19
CA LEU A 12 -2.70 24.07 -6.94
C LEU A 12 -3.10 25.44 -7.50
N ALA A 13 -4.40 25.64 -7.77
CA ALA A 13 -4.97 26.93 -8.21
C ALA A 13 -5.17 27.93 -7.05
N GLY A 14 -4.86 27.56 -5.80
CA GLY A 14 -4.94 28.44 -4.63
C GLY A 14 -6.13 28.19 -3.71
N GLU A 15 -6.94 27.14 -3.94
CA GLU A 15 -8.01 26.76 -3.04
C GLU A 15 -7.47 25.81 -1.97
N ASP A 16 -6.98 26.38 -0.86
CA ASP A 16 -6.26 25.60 0.18
C ASP A 16 -7.12 24.47 0.78
N ASN A 17 -8.43 24.68 0.98
CA ASN A 17 -9.35 23.67 1.52
C ASN A 17 -9.52 22.47 0.57
N ALA A 18 -9.15 22.56 -0.70
CA ALA A 18 -9.24 21.44 -1.61
C ALA A 18 -8.24 20.32 -1.29
N LEU A 19 -7.14 20.61 -0.56
CA LEU A 19 -6.21 19.58 -0.09
C LEU A 19 -6.85 18.67 0.97
N GLU A 20 -7.74 19.20 1.82
CA GLU A 20 -8.46 18.40 2.81
C GLU A 20 -9.26 17.27 2.13
N GLN A 21 -9.87 17.57 0.98
CA GLN A 21 -10.60 16.55 0.21
C GLN A 21 -9.67 15.44 -0.31
N VAL A 22 -8.42 15.77 -0.66
CA VAL A 22 -7.43 14.75 -1.03
C VAL A 22 -7.06 13.89 0.17
N ILE A 23 -6.88 14.51 1.35
CA ILE A 23 -6.58 13.80 2.60
C ILE A 23 -7.71 12.85 2.95
N ASP A 24 -8.95 13.33 2.97
CA ASP A 24 -10.13 12.52 3.30
C ASP A 24 -10.31 11.32 2.37
N LEU A 25 -10.01 11.50 1.08
CA LEU A 25 -10.14 10.43 0.08
C LEU A 25 -9.08 9.33 0.21
N TYR A 26 -7.89 9.64 0.70
CA TYR A 26 -6.74 8.73 0.57
C TYR A 26 -6.01 8.42 1.87
N LYS A 27 -6.28 9.10 2.99
CA LYS A 27 -5.54 8.94 4.25
C LYS A 27 -5.51 7.48 4.70
N ASP A 28 -6.68 6.87 4.88
CA ASP A 28 -6.78 5.51 5.40
C ASP A 28 -6.15 4.48 4.45
N SER A 29 -6.44 4.61 3.15
CA SER A 29 -5.85 3.75 2.13
C SER A 29 -4.31 3.83 2.12
N LEU A 30 -3.74 5.03 2.30
CA LEU A 30 -2.30 5.22 2.35
C LEU A 30 -1.69 4.63 3.63
N ILE A 31 -2.32 4.80 4.79
CA ILE A 31 -1.86 4.20 6.05
C ILE A 31 -1.77 2.68 5.88
N PHE A 32 -2.85 2.03 5.42
CA PHE A 32 -2.85 0.58 5.22
C PHE A 32 -1.86 0.11 4.15
N PHE A 33 -1.69 0.87 3.09
CA PHE A 33 -0.66 0.59 2.09
C PHE A 33 0.74 0.68 2.68
N LEU A 34 1.03 1.72 3.45
CA LEU A 34 2.35 1.94 4.05
C LEU A 34 2.67 0.90 5.13
N MET A 35 1.66 0.36 5.83
CA MET A 35 1.82 -0.78 6.73
C MET A 35 2.34 -2.05 6.03
N GLN A 36 2.33 -2.11 4.70
CA GLN A 36 2.98 -3.21 3.96
C GLN A 36 4.52 -3.11 3.97
N TYR A 37 5.07 -1.97 4.35
CA TYR A 37 6.51 -1.68 4.37
C TYR A 37 7.07 -1.56 5.77
N VAL A 38 6.31 -0.96 6.68
CA VAL A 38 6.80 -0.57 8.01
C VAL A 38 6.05 -1.28 9.11
N LYS A 39 6.73 -1.47 10.23
CA LYS A 39 6.14 -2.03 11.44
C LYS A 39 5.59 -0.90 12.30
N GLY A 40 4.34 -1.03 12.63
CA GLY A 40 3.67 -0.07 13.48
C GLY A 40 2.84 0.94 12.69
N MET A 41 1.65 1.18 13.23
CA MET A 41 0.68 2.12 12.66
C MET A 41 1.18 3.56 12.75
N ASP A 42 1.88 3.89 13.83
CA ASP A 42 2.50 5.19 14.09
C ASP A 42 3.45 5.63 12.98
N ILE A 43 4.33 4.72 12.53
CA ILE A 43 5.25 5.02 11.42
C ILE A 43 4.50 5.13 10.08
N ALA A 44 3.47 4.30 9.88
CA ALA A 44 2.66 4.38 8.66
C ALA A 44 1.86 5.70 8.61
N GLU A 45 1.34 6.16 9.75
CA GLU A 45 0.67 7.45 9.90
C GLU A 45 1.64 8.61 9.62
N GLU A 46 2.83 8.60 10.22
CA GLU A 46 3.88 9.60 10.00
C GLU A 46 4.25 9.70 8.51
N LEU A 47 4.47 8.57 7.84
CA LEU A 47 4.79 8.54 6.41
C LEU A 47 3.62 9.00 5.53
N THR A 48 2.38 8.76 5.97
CA THR A 48 1.17 9.26 5.30
C THR A 48 1.08 10.78 5.43
N GLU A 49 1.26 11.32 6.63
CA GLU A 49 1.29 12.76 6.89
C GLU A 49 2.40 13.42 6.07
N ASP A 50 3.60 12.87 6.08
CA ASP A 50 4.72 13.30 5.26
C ASP A 50 4.42 13.32 3.76
N THR A 51 3.57 12.39 3.30
CA THR A 51 3.12 12.36 1.90
C THR A 51 2.24 13.58 1.61
N PHE A 52 1.28 13.88 2.47
CA PHE A 52 0.43 15.07 2.32
C PHE A 52 1.19 16.38 2.53
N VAL A 53 2.13 16.44 3.46
CA VAL A 53 3.05 17.59 3.64
C VAL A 53 3.84 17.84 2.35
N THR A 54 4.26 16.77 1.67
CA THR A 54 4.93 16.95 0.36
C THR A 54 4.00 17.59 -0.68
N LEU A 55 2.72 17.22 -0.72
CA LEU A 55 1.74 17.86 -1.59
C LEU A 55 1.52 19.32 -1.20
N ALA A 56 1.39 19.60 0.09
CA ALA A 56 1.12 20.95 0.62
C ALA A 56 2.28 21.93 0.34
N VAL A 57 3.51 21.50 0.64
CA VAL A 57 4.69 22.37 0.64
C VAL A 57 5.37 22.41 -0.72
N LYS A 58 5.64 21.25 -1.32
CA LYS A 58 6.37 21.18 -2.60
C LYS A 58 5.47 21.40 -3.81
N ARG A 59 4.16 21.24 -3.65
CA ARG A 59 3.14 21.37 -4.69
C ARG A 59 3.56 20.73 -6.03
N PRO A 60 3.99 19.43 -6.03
CA PRO A 60 4.50 18.82 -7.24
C PRO A 60 3.41 18.73 -8.31
N LEU A 61 3.78 19.02 -9.56
CA LEU A 61 2.84 18.99 -10.67
C LEU A 61 2.39 17.55 -10.94
N PHE A 62 1.09 17.32 -10.86
CA PHE A 62 0.47 16.09 -11.33
C PHE A 62 0.25 16.19 -12.85
N ARG A 63 0.95 15.33 -13.60
CA ARG A 63 0.74 15.17 -15.04
C ARG A 63 -0.26 14.05 -15.27
N GLU A 64 -1.35 14.29 -15.99
CA GLU A 64 -2.46 13.32 -16.20
C GLU A 64 -2.10 12.12 -17.11
N ASN A 65 -0.85 11.70 -17.10
CA ASN A 65 -0.38 10.49 -17.78
C ASN A 65 -0.66 9.18 -17.00
N ALA A 66 -1.15 9.30 -15.77
CA ALA A 66 -1.59 8.20 -14.91
C ALA A 66 -2.79 8.68 -14.06
N LYS A 67 -3.49 7.76 -13.38
CA LYS A 67 -4.49 8.15 -12.38
C LYS A 67 -3.82 8.85 -11.20
N PHE A 68 -4.49 9.84 -10.61
CA PHE A 68 -3.98 10.58 -9.45
C PHE A 68 -3.61 9.63 -8.29
N ARG A 69 -4.46 8.63 -8.02
CA ARG A 69 -4.19 7.60 -7.01
C ARG A 69 -2.85 6.90 -7.24
N THR A 70 -2.57 6.45 -8.47
CA THR A 70 -1.31 5.80 -8.83
C THR A 70 -0.10 6.70 -8.55
N TRP A 71 -0.19 7.97 -8.90
CA TRP A 71 0.85 8.95 -8.66
C TRP A 71 1.06 9.22 -7.16
N LEU A 72 -0.02 9.37 -6.39
CA LEU A 72 0.03 9.59 -4.95
C LEU A 72 0.66 8.41 -4.21
N PHE A 73 0.23 7.19 -4.54
CA PHE A 73 0.79 5.96 -3.96
C PHE A 73 2.27 5.76 -4.32
N THR A 74 2.70 6.21 -5.50
CA THR A 74 4.13 6.22 -5.87
C THR A 74 4.94 7.15 -4.95
N ILE A 75 4.41 8.33 -4.61
CA ILE A 75 5.06 9.25 -3.66
C ILE A 75 5.18 8.59 -2.28
N ALA A 76 4.10 8.03 -1.77
CA ALA A 76 4.07 7.36 -0.47
C ALA A 76 5.04 6.17 -0.42
N ARG A 77 5.03 5.33 -1.46
CA ARG A 77 5.98 4.22 -1.60
C ARG A 77 7.43 4.66 -1.52
N ASN A 78 7.79 5.69 -2.27
CA ASN A 78 9.15 6.19 -2.27
C ASN A 78 9.58 6.70 -0.88
N LYS A 79 8.67 7.29 -0.11
CA LYS A 79 8.92 7.67 1.29
C LYS A 79 9.18 6.46 2.18
N ALA A 80 8.36 5.41 2.06
CA ALA A 80 8.55 4.17 2.81
C ALA A 80 9.90 3.51 2.49
N LEU A 81 10.27 3.42 1.21
CA LEU A 81 11.57 2.88 0.82
C LEU A 81 12.73 3.71 1.36
N ASN A 82 12.64 5.04 1.31
CA ASN A 82 13.66 5.92 1.89
C ASN A 82 13.77 5.75 3.41
N TYR A 83 12.63 5.59 4.10
CA TYR A 83 12.61 5.30 5.53
C TYR A 83 13.31 3.98 5.84
N LEU A 84 12.99 2.90 5.11
CA LEU A 84 13.61 1.59 5.28
C LEU A 84 15.13 1.63 5.02
N HIS A 85 15.56 2.29 3.94
CA HIS A 85 16.99 2.48 3.66
C HIS A 85 17.69 3.22 4.80
N SER A 86 17.11 4.29 5.31
CA SER A 86 17.66 5.06 6.43
C SER A 86 17.68 4.26 7.72
N ALA A 87 16.66 3.46 7.99
CA ALA A 87 16.59 2.59 9.16
C ALA A 87 17.59 1.43 9.08
N ALA A 88 17.74 0.80 7.90
CA ALA A 88 18.75 -0.25 7.66
C ALA A 88 20.16 0.28 7.84
N PHE A 89 20.45 1.46 7.29
CA PHE A 89 21.75 2.12 7.47
C PHE A 89 22.08 2.39 8.94
N ARG A 90 21.07 2.86 9.73
CA ARG A 90 21.26 3.13 11.17
C ARG A 90 21.44 1.86 12.01
N ARG A 91 20.83 0.74 11.60
CA ARG A 91 20.86 -0.52 12.35
C ARG A 91 21.95 -1.49 11.88
N ASN A 92 22.62 -1.24 10.77
CA ASN A 92 23.57 -2.16 10.14
C ASN A 92 22.98 -3.57 9.84
N VAL A 93 21.67 -3.66 9.56
CA VAL A 93 20.91 -4.91 9.34
C VAL A 93 20.41 -4.96 7.89
N PRO A 94 20.46 -6.12 7.22
CA PRO A 94 19.86 -6.30 5.89
C PRO A 94 18.36 -6.01 5.88
N ILE A 95 17.87 -5.44 4.77
CA ILE A 95 16.48 -4.95 4.58
C ILE A 95 15.44 -6.09 4.58
N ASP A 96 15.88 -7.35 4.45
CA ASP A 96 14.99 -8.51 4.23
C ASP A 96 14.36 -9.12 5.49
N GLU A 97 14.68 -8.65 6.69
CA GLU A 97 14.01 -9.10 7.92
C GLU A 97 12.74 -8.29 8.17
N ALA A 98 11.70 -8.59 7.39
CA ALA A 98 10.35 -8.10 7.63
C ALA A 98 9.69 -8.88 8.76
N GLU A 99 9.65 -8.29 9.94
CA GLU A 99 8.84 -8.77 11.06
C GLU A 99 7.36 -8.39 10.88
N GLU A 100 6.48 -9.04 11.66
CA GLU A 100 5.03 -9.07 11.60
C GLU A 100 4.30 -7.75 11.28
N VAL A 101 3.35 -7.84 10.36
CA VAL A 101 2.42 -6.77 9.97
C VAL A 101 1.27 -6.70 10.98
N PHE A 102 0.98 -5.52 11.51
CA PHE A 102 -0.13 -5.27 12.42
C PHE A 102 -1.46 -5.10 11.66
N LEU A 103 -2.58 -5.57 12.26
CA LEU A 103 -3.92 -5.51 11.67
C LEU A 103 -4.81 -4.47 12.35
N PRO A 104 -5.51 -3.63 11.59
CA PRO A 104 -6.51 -2.73 12.17
C PRO A 104 -7.93 -3.33 12.12
N GLY A 105 -8.75 -2.98 13.09
CA GLY A 105 -10.17 -3.27 13.12
C GLY A 105 -10.76 -3.17 14.54
N SER A 106 -12.07 -2.86 14.70
CA SER A 106 -12.75 -2.69 16.00
C SER A 106 -13.09 -4.01 16.73
N PRO A 107 -13.25 -4.04 18.08
CA PRO A 107 -13.20 -5.26 18.90
C PRO A 107 -14.32 -6.29 18.73
N GLU A 108 -15.52 -5.94 18.35
CA GLU A 108 -16.70 -6.78 18.50
C GLU A 108 -17.15 -7.61 17.28
N GLN A 109 -16.78 -7.20 16.06
CA GLN A 109 -16.96 -8.01 14.84
C GLN A 109 -15.81 -8.99 14.59
N ARG A 110 -14.85 -9.02 15.48
CA ARG A 110 -13.47 -9.52 15.29
C ARG A 110 -13.23 -10.99 15.60
N LEU A 111 -14.11 -11.70 16.33
CA LEU A 111 -13.69 -13.03 16.84
C LEU A 111 -13.70 -14.14 15.79
N LEU A 112 -14.62 -14.17 14.82
CA LEU A 112 -14.65 -15.19 13.75
C LEU A 112 -13.99 -14.71 12.44
N GLU A 113 -14.08 -13.40 12.14
CA GLU A 113 -13.33 -12.80 11.03
C GLU A 113 -11.84 -12.62 11.39
N GLN A 114 -11.50 -12.43 12.65
CA GLN A 114 -10.13 -12.23 13.13
C GLN A 114 -9.19 -13.39 12.82
N GLU A 115 -9.62 -14.63 12.94
CA GLU A 115 -8.76 -15.78 12.63
C GLU A 115 -8.45 -15.85 11.13
N ARG A 116 -9.47 -15.64 10.29
CA ARG A 116 -9.28 -15.62 8.83
C ARG A 116 -8.42 -14.45 8.37
N TYR A 117 -8.63 -13.26 8.92
CA TYR A 117 -7.80 -12.09 8.63
C TYR A 117 -6.38 -12.24 9.17
N ARG A 118 -6.20 -12.77 10.39
CA ARG A 118 -4.87 -13.05 10.95
C ARG A 118 -4.08 -14.02 10.06
N SER A 119 -4.71 -15.11 9.63
CA SER A 119 -4.07 -16.08 8.74
C SER A 119 -3.70 -15.45 7.40
N LEU A 120 -4.61 -14.68 6.78
CA LEU A 120 -4.34 -14.01 5.51
C LEU A 120 -3.18 -13.01 5.61
N TYR A 121 -3.21 -12.14 6.61
CA TYR A 121 -2.16 -11.13 6.78
C TYR A 121 -0.86 -11.74 7.28
N GLY A 122 -0.92 -12.77 8.15
CA GLY A 122 0.24 -13.58 8.52
C GLY A 122 0.87 -14.25 7.30
N ALA A 123 0.06 -14.78 6.39
CA ALA A 123 0.54 -15.33 5.12
C ALA A 123 1.13 -14.24 4.20
N MET A 124 0.49 -13.08 4.14
CA MET A 124 0.98 -11.94 3.36
C MET A 124 2.32 -11.41 3.90
N SER A 125 2.54 -11.41 5.20
CA SER A 125 3.80 -10.94 5.81
C SER A 125 5.02 -11.78 5.39
N ARG A 126 4.80 -13.05 4.99
CA ARG A 126 5.85 -13.95 4.48
C ARG A 126 6.14 -13.79 2.98
N LEU A 127 5.36 -12.98 2.28
CA LEU A 127 5.63 -12.63 0.88
C LEU A 127 6.76 -11.60 0.80
N SER A 128 7.51 -11.62 -0.32
CA SER A 128 8.42 -10.52 -0.59
C SER A 128 7.66 -9.20 -0.71
N THR A 129 8.32 -8.08 -0.42
CA THR A 129 7.70 -6.74 -0.46
C THR A 129 6.95 -6.50 -1.77
N ASN A 130 7.57 -6.75 -2.93
CA ASN A 130 6.91 -6.56 -4.23
C ASN A 130 5.68 -7.47 -4.43
N GLN A 131 5.70 -8.70 -3.91
CA GLN A 131 4.57 -9.61 -3.98
C GLN A 131 3.41 -9.13 -3.11
N ARG A 132 3.70 -8.68 -1.91
CA ARG A 132 2.73 -8.15 -0.96
C ARG A 132 2.09 -6.87 -1.47
N GLU A 133 2.89 -5.95 -2.02
CA GLU A 133 2.40 -4.74 -2.70
C GLU A 133 1.42 -5.07 -3.82
N MET A 134 1.81 -5.98 -4.71
CA MET A 134 0.97 -6.38 -5.84
C MET A 134 -0.37 -6.95 -5.39
N ILE A 135 -0.37 -7.82 -4.38
CA ILE A 135 -1.62 -8.35 -3.80
C ILE A 135 -2.46 -7.21 -3.22
N TRP A 136 -1.82 -6.31 -2.44
CA TRP A 136 -2.55 -5.20 -1.83
C TRP A 136 -3.19 -4.29 -2.86
N LEU A 137 -2.41 -3.79 -3.80
CA LEU A 137 -2.87 -2.82 -4.79
C LEU A 137 -3.96 -3.39 -5.73
N VAL A 138 -3.85 -4.69 -6.11
CA VAL A 138 -4.86 -5.33 -6.97
C VAL A 138 -6.16 -5.60 -6.22
N TYR A 139 -6.08 -6.20 -5.03
CA TYR A 139 -7.26 -6.76 -4.38
C TYR A 139 -7.92 -5.84 -3.35
N PHE A 140 -7.16 -4.95 -2.74
CA PHE A 140 -7.69 -4.03 -1.73
C PHE A 140 -7.88 -2.61 -2.27
N GLU A 141 -7.11 -2.23 -3.28
CA GLU A 141 -7.17 -0.90 -3.87
C GLU A 141 -7.79 -0.87 -5.28
N ASP A 142 -8.27 -2.01 -5.78
CA ASP A 142 -8.90 -2.17 -7.11
C ASP A 142 -8.08 -1.55 -8.26
N MET A 143 -6.75 -1.60 -8.15
CA MET A 143 -5.89 -1.08 -9.19
C MET A 143 -5.70 -2.09 -10.31
N SER A 144 -5.58 -1.62 -11.54
CA SER A 144 -5.17 -2.47 -12.65
C SER A 144 -3.68 -2.82 -12.55
N ILE A 145 -3.29 -3.99 -13.06
CA ILE A 145 -1.88 -4.44 -13.04
C ILE A 145 -0.94 -3.42 -13.72
N SER A 146 -1.41 -2.68 -14.72
CA SER A 146 -0.64 -1.61 -15.36
C SER A 146 -0.38 -0.44 -14.41
N GLN A 147 -1.37 -0.06 -13.59
CA GLN A 147 -1.23 1.02 -12.60
C GLN A 147 -0.25 0.64 -11.50
N GLU A 148 -0.34 -0.59 -11.02
CA GLU A 148 0.56 -1.12 -9.98
C GLU A 148 1.99 -1.27 -10.47
N ALA A 149 2.17 -1.82 -11.67
CA ALA A 149 3.48 -1.93 -12.28
C ALA A 149 4.17 -0.54 -12.34
N ASN A 150 3.41 0.52 -12.61
CA ASN A 150 3.92 1.89 -12.57
C ASN A 150 4.36 2.30 -11.16
N ILE A 151 3.59 1.96 -10.10
CA ILE A 151 3.93 2.28 -8.70
C ILE A 151 5.25 1.61 -8.32
N ILE A 152 5.43 0.34 -8.65
CA ILE A 152 6.62 -0.44 -8.31
C ILE A 152 7.77 -0.29 -9.33
N HIS A 153 7.65 0.64 -10.28
CA HIS A 153 8.63 0.89 -11.35
C HIS A 153 8.97 -0.37 -12.18
N LYS A 154 7.94 -1.13 -12.55
CA LYS A 154 8.03 -2.35 -13.37
C LYS A 154 7.20 -2.20 -14.65
N THR A 155 7.51 -3.03 -15.63
CA THR A 155 6.64 -3.18 -16.82
C THR A 155 5.39 -3.98 -16.45
N GLN A 156 4.30 -3.80 -17.21
CA GLN A 156 3.07 -4.59 -17.02
C GLN A 156 3.34 -6.11 -17.08
N ARG A 157 4.24 -6.55 -17.96
CA ARG A 157 4.64 -7.96 -18.07
C ARG A 157 5.31 -8.46 -16.79
N GLN A 158 6.19 -7.64 -16.20
CA GLN A 158 6.81 -7.95 -14.91
C GLN A 158 5.79 -7.96 -13.78
N GLY A 159 4.84 -7.00 -13.76
CA GLY A 159 3.73 -6.95 -12.82
C GLY A 159 2.88 -8.22 -12.87
N ASN A 160 2.48 -8.68 -14.06
CA ASN A 160 1.77 -9.95 -14.24
C ASN A 160 2.55 -11.14 -13.65
N SER A 161 3.87 -11.20 -13.88
CA SER A 161 4.72 -12.28 -13.37
C SER A 161 4.87 -12.23 -11.85
N ILE A 162 4.94 -11.03 -11.26
CA ILE A 162 5.00 -10.84 -9.80
C ILE A 162 3.67 -11.26 -9.18
N LEU A 163 2.55 -10.79 -9.71
CA LEU A 163 1.22 -11.14 -9.20
C LEU A 163 0.95 -12.64 -9.28
N PHE A 164 1.30 -13.28 -10.40
CA PHE A 164 1.17 -14.73 -10.53
C PHE A 164 1.95 -15.47 -9.43
N ARG A 165 3.22 -15.14 -9.25
CA ARG A 165 4.06 -15.75 -8.19
C ARG A 165 3.55 -15.42 -6.79
N ALA A 166 3.06 -14.19 -6.56
CA ALA A 166 2.48 -13.79 -5.30
C ALA A 166 1.27 -14.65 -4.93
N ARG A 167 0.35 -14.88 -5.88
CA ARG A 167 -0.81 -15.78 -5.68
C ARG A 167 -0.38 -17.21 -5.36
N GLN A 168 0.60 -17.75 -6.08
CA GLN A 168 1.10 -19.11 -5.83
C GLN A 168 1.74 -19.22 -4.44
N SER A 169 2.57 -18.25 -4.07
CA SER A 169 3.20 -18.23 -2.76
C SER A 169 2.17 -18.08 -1.63
N LEU A 170 1.21 -17.17 -1.79
CA LEU A 170 0.15 -16.95 -0.80
C LEU A 170 -0.69 -18.21 -0.61
N LYS A 171 -1.09 -18.84 -1.71
CA LYS A 171 -1.83 -20.11 -1.69
C LYS A 171 -1.07 -21.20 -0.94
N ALA A 172 0.21 -21.41 -1.27
CA ALA A 172 1.04 -22.41 -0.64
C ALA A 172 1.24 -22.18 0.88
N ILE A 173 1.33 -20.91 1.30
CA ILE A 173 1.43 -20.56 2.72
C ILE A 173 0.11 -20.87 3.44
N LEU A 174 -1.03 -20.46 2.89
CA LEU A 174 -2.35 -20.66 3.48
C LEU A 174 -2.71 -22.15 3.57
N GLU A 175 -2.40 -22.96 2.54
CA GLU A 175 -2.60 -24.41 2.56
C GLU A 175 -1.79 -25.10 3.66
N LYS A 176 -0.56 -24.65 3.92
CA LYS A 176 0.26 -25.16 5.03
C LYS A 176 -0.32 -24.82 6.41
N GLU A 177 -1.06 -23.74 6.52
CA GLU A 177 -1.72 -23.29 7.74
C GLU A 177 -3.11 -23.92 7.93
N GLY A 178 -3.52 -24.84 7.04
CA GLY A 178 -4.81 -25.55 7.12
C GLY A 178 -6.00 -24.69 6.68
N PHE A 179 -5.76 -23.65 5.87
CA PHE A 179 -6.83 -22.81 5.34
C PHE A 179 -7.56 -23.57 4.23
N GLU A 180 -8.80 -23.99 4.51
CA GLU A 180 -9.65 -24.61 3.49
C GLU A 180 -10.33 -23.51 2.62
N TYR A 181 -10.08 -23.57 1.32
CA TYR A 181 -10.78 -22.72 0.35
C TYR A 181 -12.17 -23.33 0.10
N GLU A 182 -13.24 -22.60 0.43
CA GLU A 182 -14.54 -22.87 -0.20
C GLU A 182 -14.41 -22.56 -1.70
N ASN A 183 -14.24 -23.57 -2.52
CA ASN A 183 -14.40 -23.47 -3.96
C ASN A 183 -15.89 -23.17 -4.25
N LYS A 184 -16.25 -21.89 -4.33
CA LYS A 184 -17.49 -21.48 -4.98
C LYS A 184 -17.31 -21.73 -6.48
N SER A 185 -17.83 -22.89 -6.93
CA SER A 185 -18.06 -23.23 -8.34
C SER A 185 -19.01 -22.23 -8.97
#